data_91436a5d8d0463815c3136da9f12613c
#
_entry.id   91436a5d8d0463815c3136da9f12613c
#
_cell.length_a   1.000
_cell.length_b   1.000
_cell.length_c   1.000
_cell.angle_alpha   90.00
_cell.angle_beta   90.00
_cell.angle_gamma   90.00
#
_symmetry.space_group_name_H-M   'P 1'
#
loop_
_entity.id
_entity.type
_entity.pdbx_description
1 polymer ?
#
loop_
_entity_poly.entity_id
_entity_poly.type
_entity_poly.pdbx_seq_one_letter_code
_entity_poly.pdbx_strand_id
1 'polypeptide(L)'
;MRTVCGDQRNATTAGLYTARLPCKDASMKPLFPALLLTLLPLGTLAATPPTPAQIEAAVMAMVDAEKKPAASPQDLLLQSMYTPRGFEPGPCFASTAVAGAYECLVGMEIGLKNRYRMLRFIPQGMGWAMQRADVDAPVPPRERVRALLNAQLDRRAASIDDAATREELRAFQQRLQILAIENCELRSTQVPEIRCDVTAGDDSERGTDQQTYAFDAQGQWQNAAPEDGR
;
A
#
# COMPACT_ATOMS: atom_id res chain seq x y z
N MET A 1 35.11 -14.28 -34.59
CA MET A 1 33.85 -14.03 -33.84
C MET A 1 32.71 -14.60 -34.66
N ARG A 2 32.03 -15.62 -34.12
CA ARG A 2 31.02 -16.39 -34.87
C ARG A 2 29.65 -15.78 -34.60
N THR A 3 28.96 -15.42 -35.68
CA THR A 3 27.56 -15.01 -35.67
C THR A 3 26.70 -16.27 -35.72
N VAL A 4 25.84 -16.47 -34.74
CA VAL A 4 24.88 -17.58 -34.69
C VAL A 4 23.51 -17.01 -35.10
N CYS A 5 23.05 -17.41 -36.29
CA CYS A 5 21.64 -17.27 -36.69
C CYS A 5 20.88 -18.48 -36.16
N GLY A 6 19.91 -18.24 -35.28
CA GLY A 6 19.02 -19.27 -34.72
C GLY A 6 17.93 -19.65 -35.69
N ASP A 7 17.83 -20.97 -35.88
CA ASP A 7 16.84 -21.69 -36.70
C ASP A 7 15.54 -21.84 -35.89
N GLN A 8 14.43 -21.32 -36.39
CA GLN A 8 13.08 -21.67 -35.91
C GLN A 8 12.33 -22.36 -37.02
N ARG A 9 12.15 -23.67 -36.87
CA ARG A 9 11.26 -24.52 -37.69
C ARG A 9 9.87 -24.62 -37.05
N ASN A 10 8.89 -24.66 -38.01
CA ASN A 10 7.51 -25.18 -37.96
C ASN A 10 6.46 -24.19 -37.39
N ALA A 11 5.47 -23.82 -38.24
CA ALA A 11 4.47 -24.66 -38.89
C ALA A 11 3.72 -23.91 -40.01
N THR A 12 3.68 -24.52 -41.17
CA THR A 12 2.60 -24.73 -42.17
C THR A 12 1.43 -23.71 -42.18
N THR A 13 1.24 -22.90 -43.22
CA THR A 13 0.40 -23.15 -44.40
C THR A 13 0.35 -21.93 -45.34
N ALA A 14 0.59 -22.22 -46.62
CA ALA A 14 0.11 -21.60 -47.86
C ALA A 14 0.30 -20.09 -48.13
N GLY A 15 1.04 -19.83 -49.24
CA GLY A 15 0.70 -18.75 -50.12
C GLY A 15 1.83 -17.76 -50.51
N LEU A 16 2.66 -18.15 -51.49
CA LEU A 16 3.19 -17.32 -52.59
C LEU A 16 3.57 -15.86 -52.34
N TYR A 17 4.84 -15.52 -52.34
CA TYR A 17 5.55 -14.69 -53.27
C TYR A 17 6.98 -14.45 -52.76
N THR A 18 7.94 -15.04 -53.46
CA THR A 18 9.37 -14.79 -53.24
C THR A 18 9.79 -13.51 -53.95
N ALA A 19 10.22 -12.52 -53.18
CA ALA A 19 11.05 -11.45 -53.73
C ALA A 19 12.35 -11.41 -52.93
N ARG A 20 13.44 -11.91 -53.61
CA ARG A 20 14.80 -11.75 -53.11
C ARG A 20 15.26 -10.30 -53.39
N LEU A 21 15.62 -9.57 -52.34
CA LEU A 21 16.36 -8.33 -52.48
C LEU A 21 17.86 -8.56 -52.24
N PRO A 22 18.73 -8.00 -53.03
CA PRO A 22 20.18 -8.21 -52.94
C PRO A 22 20.76 -7.37 -51.78
N CYS A 23 21.63 -8.02 -50.99
CA CYS A 23 22.51 -7.32 -50.04
C CYS A 23 23.53 -6.51 -50.80
N LYS A 24 23.46 -5.20 -50.69
CA LYS A 24 24.49 -4.29 -51.17
C LYS A 24 25.39 -3.92 -49.99
N ASP A 25 26.64 -4.36 -50.06
CA ASP A 25 27.73 -3.86 -49.22
C ASP A 25 27.93 -2.36 -49.46
N ALA A 26 27.64 -1.57 -48.45
CA ALA A 26 28.03 -0.17 -48.44
C ALA A 26 28.94 0.06 -47.22
N SER A 27 30.24 -0.07 -47.51
CA SER A 27 31.29 0.42 -46.63
C SER A 27 31.24 1.95 -46.61
N MET A 28 30.61 2.53 -45.63
CA MET A 28 30.74 3.94 -45.28
C MET A 28 31.32 4.07 -43.88
N LYS A 29 32.56 4.55 -43.80
CA LYS A 29 33.18 5.07 -42.59
C LYS A 29 32.50 6.39 -42.24
N PRO A 30 31.78 6.55 -41.17
CA PRO A 30 31.48 7.86 -40.62
C PRO A 30 32.45 8.18 -39.50
N LEU A 31 33.27 9.17 -39.69
CA LEU A 31 33.86 9.96 -38.62
C LEU A 31 32.71 10.74 -37.96
N PHE A 32 32.17 10.22 -36.87
CA PHE A 32 31.31 11.00 -35.99
C PHE A 32 32.10 11.39 -34.76
N PRO A 33 32.18 12.68 -34.40
CA PRO A 33 32.69 13.09 -33.11
C PRO A 33 31.72 12.56 -32.03
N ALA A 34 32.25 11.80 -31.09
CA ALA A 34 31.54 11.31 -29.94
C ALA A 34 31.05 12.51 -29.09
N LEU A 35 29.82 12.93 -29.31
CA LEU A 35 29.10 13.79 -28.39
C LEU A 35 28.69 12.91 -27.19
N LEU A 36 29.51 12.92 -26.12
CA LEU A 36 29.18 12.35 -24.85
C LEU A 36 27.98 13.13 -24.30
N LEU A 37 26.76 12.69 -24.65
CA LEU A 37 25.58 13.02 -23.87
C LEU A 37 25.73 12.31 -22.53
N THR A 38 26.15 13.04 -21.52
CA THR A 38 26.00 12.63 -20.11
C THR A 38 24.49 12.51 -19.82
N LEU A 39 23.97 11.31 -19.94
CA LEU A 39 22.68 10.92 -19.38
C LEU A 39 22.79 11.06 -17.85
N LEU A 40 22.50 12.27 -17.35
CA LEU A 40 22.21 12.46 -15.94
C LEU A 40 21.04 11.51 -15.63
N PRO A 41 21.18 10.59 -14.64
CA PRO A 41 20.04 9.84 -14.20
C PRO A 41 19.02 10.88 -13.70
N LEU A 42 17.88 10.96 -14.39
CA LEU A 42 16.69 11.60 -13.86
C LEU A 42 16.33 10.81 -12.59
N GLY A 43 16.89 11.25 -11.47
CA GLY A 43 16.49 10.74 -10.17
C GLY A 43 14.97 10.89 -10.11
N THR A 44 14.27 9.78 -10.05
CA THR A 44 12.85 9.78 -9.75
C THR A 44 12.73 10.41 -8.35
N LEU A 45 12.42 11.71 -8.34
CA LEU A 45 11.99 12.37 -7.11
C LEU A 45 10.82 11.53 -6.61
N ALA A 46 11.04 10.80 -5.51
CA ALA A 46 9.95 10.11 -4.84
C ALA A 46 8.87 11.16 -4.58
N ALA A 47 7.71 10.98 -5.20
CA ALA A 47 6.61 11.91 -5.00
C ALA A 47 6.34 11.98 -3.51
N THR A 48 6.22 13.17 -2.95
CA THR A 48 5.79 13.33 -1.56
C THR A 48 4.32 12.91 -1.45
N PRO A 49 3.90 12.25 -0.36
CA PRO A 49 2.50 11.86 -0.19
C PRO A 49 1.57 13.08 -0.25
N PRO A 50 0.31 12.89 -0.63
CA PRO A 50 -0.66 13.98 -0.66
C PRO A 50 -0.84 14.58 0.74
N THR A 51 -0.94 15.89 0.80
CA THR A 51 -1.27 16.59 2.04
C THR A 51 -2.75 16.40 2.42
N PRO A 52 -3.14 16.60 3.67
CA PRO A 52 -4.55 16.54 4.10
C PRO A 52 -5.50 17.33 3.20
N ALA A 53 -5.15 18.56 2.85
CA ALA A 53 -5.95 19.41 1.97
C ALA A 53 -6.06 18.83 0.53
N GLN A 54 -5.02 18.19 0.03
CA GLN A 54 -5.03 17.55 -1.28
C GLN A 54 -5.88 16.28 -1.27
N ILE A 55 -5.88 15.51 -0.19
CA ILE A 55 -6.73 14.34 0.00
C ILE A 55 -8.21 14.78 -0.05
N GLU A 56 -8.59 15.76 0.77
CA GLU A 56 -9.95 16.30 0.81
C GLU A 56 -10.39 16.81 -0.57
N ALA A 57 -9.57 17.63 -1.22
CA ALA A 57 -9.85 18.17 -2.55
C ALA A 57 -10.05 17.06 -3.60
N ALA A 58 -9.21 16.01 -3.59
CA ALA A 58 -9.31 14.90 -4.53
C ALA A 58 -10.58 14.06 -4.30
N VAL A 59 -10.94 13.80 -3.03
CA VAL A 59 -12.19 13.09 -2.69
C VAL A 59 -13.41 13.91 -3.11
N MET A 60 -13.43 15.20 -2.79
CA MET A 60 -14.55 16.08 -3.14
C MET A 60 -14.71 16.23 -4.66
N ALA A 61 -13.60 16.36 -5.40
CA ALA A 61 -13.66 16.40 -6.87
C ALA A 61 -14.28 15.14 -7.47
N MET A 62 -13.97 13.96 -6.92
CA MET A 62 -14.59 12.71 -7.35
C MET A 62 -16.09 12.67 -7.00
N VAL A 63 -16.46 13.06 -5.79
CA VAL A 63 -17.86 13.13 -5.36
C VAL A 63 -18.65 14.08 -6.25
N ASP A 64 -18.12 15.26 -6.58
CA ASP A 64 -18.77 16.23 -7.44
C ASP A 64 -18.93 15.74 -8.88
N ALA A 65 -17.92 15.01 -9.40
CA ALA A 65 -18.01 14.40 -10.73
C ALA A 65 -19.10 13.33 -10.84
N GLU A 66 -19.48 12.72 -9.72
CA GLU A 66 -20.52 11.67 -9.67
C GLU A 66 -21.91 12.20 -9.29
N LYS A 67 -22.01 13.42 -8.84
CA LYS A 67 -23.29 14.03 -8.52
C LYS A 67 -24.20 14.07 -9.76
N LYS A 68 -25.32 13.38 -9.63
CA LYS A 68 -26.39 13.50 -10.61
C LYS A 68 -27.24 14.75 -10.30
N PRO A 69 -27.80 15.43 -11.32
CA PRO A 69 -28.77 16.49 -11.07
C PRO A 69 -29.89 15.96 -10.18
N ALA A 70 -30.19 16.66 -9.10
CA ALA A 70 -31.31 16.28 -8.24
C ALA A 70 -32.61 16.53 -8.95
N ALA A 71 -33.45 15.50 -9.06
CA ALA A 71 -34.75 15.58 -9.71
C ALA A 71 -35.84 16.09 -8.75
N SER A 72 -35.57 16.04 -7.43
CA SER A 72 -36.54 16.42 -6.39
C SER A 72 -35.82 17.02 -5.16
N PRO A 73 -36.56 17.75 -4.28
CA PRO A 73 -36.03 18.21 -3.01
C PRO A 73 -35.56 17.07 -2.10
N GLN A 74 -36.16 15.88 -2.21
CA GLN A 74 -35.75 14.70 -1.47
C GLN A 74 -34.38 14.21 -1.94
N ASP A 75 -34.10 14.24 -3.26
CA ASP A 75 -32.79 13.87 -3.81
C ASP A 75 -31.71 14.83 -3.33
N LEU A 76 -32.01 16.13 -3.24
CA LEU A 76 -31.07 17.12 -2.68
C LEU A 76 -30.75 16.83 -1.22
N LEU A 77 -31.72 16.47 -0.42
CA LEU A 77 -31.53 16.11 0.98
C LEU A 77 -30.66 14.86 1.10
N LEU A 78 -30.99 13.82 0.35
CA LEU A 78 -30.18 12.58 0.33
C LEU A 78 -28.75 12.84 -0.12
N GLN A 79 -28.55 13.60 -1.19
CA GLN A 79 -27.21 13.99 -1.63
C GLN A 79 -26.44 14.72 -0.55
N SER A 80 -27.08 15.67 0.15
CA SER A 80 -26.42 16.40 1.25
C SER A 80 -26.04 15.51 2.42
N MET A 81 -26.87 14.50 2.74
CA MET A 81 -26.61 13.55 3.81
C MET A 81 -25.46 12.58 3.47
N TYR A 82 -25.31 12.21 2.20
CA TYR A 82 -24.26 11.27 1.77
C TYR A 82 -23.00 11.95 1.24
N THR A 83 -22.98 13.27 1.18
CA THR A 83 -21.73 14.01 0.87
C THR A 83 -20.76 13.87 2.03
N PRO A 84 -19.54 13.36 1.80
CA PRO A 84 -18.53 13.24 2.85
C PRO A 84 -18.17 14.59 3.45
N ARG A 85 -17.91 14.61 4.75
CA ARG A 85 -17.43 15.78 5.51
C ARG A 85 -16.58 15.29 6.70
N GLY A 86 -16.00 16.21 7.44
CA GLY A 86 -15.24 15.87 8.64
C GLY A 86 -14.06 14.96 8.29
N PHE A 87 -13.24 15.36 7.31
CA PHE A 87 -12.10 14.56 6.87
C PHE A 87 -11.03 14.45 7.95
N GLU A 88 -10.63 13.23 8.26
CA GLU A 88 -9.55 12.88 9.19
C GLU A 88 -8.50 12.07 8.42
N PRO A 89 -7.56 12.73 7.74
CA PRO A 89 -6.48 12.03 7.03
C PRO A 89 -5.54 11.34 8.01
N GLY A 90 -5.35 10.04 7.81
CA GLY A 90 -4.35 9.23 8.50
C GLY A 90 -3.07 9.08 7.67
N PRO A 91 -2.24 8.09 7.99
CA PRO A 91 -0.99 7.84 7.28
C PRO A 91 -1.23 7.42 5.83
N CYS A 92 -0.27 7.80 4.97
CA CYS A 92 -0.22 7.41 3.57
C CYS A 92 0.97 6.48 3.32
N PHE A 93 0.77 5.48 2.51
CA PHE A 93 1.75 4.47 2.12
C PHE A 93 1.97 4.52 0.61
N ALA A 94 3.19 4.35 0.15
CA ALA A 94 3.44 4.22 -1.28
C ALA A 94 2.71 2.97 -1.81
N SER A 95 1.95 3.12 -2.89
CA SER A 95 1.23 2.00 -3.48
C SER A 95 2.19 0.98 -4.08
N THR A 96 1.99 -0.29 -3.79
CA THR A 96 2.71 -1.39 -4.44
C THR A 96 2.09 -1.77 -5.78
N ALA A 97 0.83 -1.39 -6.01
CA ALA A 97 0.08 -1.73 -7.22
C ALA A 97 0.25 -0.70 -8.34
N VAL A 98 0.48 0.58 -8.01
CA VAL A 98 0.58 1.69 -8.97
C VAL A 98 1.78 2.56 -8.64
N ALA A 99 2.75 2.62 -9.54
CA ALA A 99 3.95 3.42 -9.36
C ALA A 99 3.61 4.91 -9.19
N GLY A 100 4.18 5.56 -8.18
CA GLY A 100 3.96 6.97 -7.88
C GLY A 100 2.65 7.29 -7.20
N ALA A 101 1.75 6.31 -6.98
CA ALA A 101 0.53 6.48 -6.22
C ALA A 101 0.75 6.29 -4.72
N TYR A 102 -0.18 6.82 -3.93
CA TYR A 102 -0.25 6.59 -2.49
C TYR A 102 -1.59 6.01 -2.08
N GLU A 103 -1.57 5.15 -1.09
CA GLU A 103 -2.73 4.57 -0.43
C GLU A 103 -2.81 5.17 0.97
N CYS A 104 -3.84 5.98 1.20
CA CYS A 104 -3.99 6.73 2.44
C CYS A 104 -5.20 6.24 3.21
N LEU A 105 -5.03 6.13 4.52
CA LEU A 105 -6.13 5.93 5.44
C LEU A 105 -6.88 7.27 5.58
N VAL A 106 -8.17 7.26 5.29
CA VAL A 106 -9.01 8.48 5.35
C VAL A 106 -10.27 8.19 6.16
N GLY A 107 -10.41 8.89 7.27
CA GLY A 107 -11.66 9.01 8.00
C GLY A 107 -12.54 10.08 7.36
N MET A 108 -13.83 9.82 7.29
CA MET A 108 -14.82 10.77 6.82
C MET A 108 -16.18 10.50 7.46
N GLU A 109 -16.91 11.56 7.73
CA GLU A 109 -18.29 11.47 8.14
C GLU A 109 -19.19 11.33 6.90
N ILE A 110 -19.95 10.24 6.83
CA ILE A 110 -20.97 10.03 5.80
C ILE A 110 -22.30 9.76 6.50
N GLY A 111 -23.25 10.66 6.31
CA GLY A 111 -24.48 10.66 7.10
C GLY A 111 -24.19 11.06 8.55
N LEU A 112 -24.42 10.13 9.49
CA LEU A 112 -24.18 10.32 10.91
C LEU A 112 -23.09 9.37 11.46
N LYS A 113 -22.28 8.82 10.57
CA LYS A 113 -21.28 7.81 10.94
C LYS A 113 -19.91 8.18 10.41
N ASN A 114 -18.93 8.16 11.31
CA ASN A 114 -17.53 8.18 10.90
C ASN A 114 -17.18 6.84 10.26
N ARG A 115 -16.50 6.90 9.12
CA ARG A 115 -16.02 5.73 8.39
C ARG A 115 -14.59 5.95 7.95
N TYR A 116 -13.75 4.96 8.22
CA TYR A 116 -12.39 4.95 7.72
C TYR A 116 -12.29 4.04 6.51
N ARG A 117 -11.51 4.47 5.51
CA ARG A 117 -11.26 3.71 4.29
C ARG A 117 -9.82 3.91 3.84
N MET A 118 -9.26 2.87 3.22
CA MET A 118 -8.07 3.01 2.40
C MET A 118 -8.47 3.55 1.04
N LEU A 119 -7.88 4.68 0.64
CA LEU A 119 -8.15 5.33 -0.64
C LEU A 119 -6.85 5.50 -1.41
N ARG A 120 -6.88 5.24 -2.73
CA ARG A 120 -5.71 5.42 -3.59
C ARG A 120 -5.74 6.79 -4.26
N PHE A 121 -4.59 7.46 -4.19
CA PHE A 121 -4.37 8.76 -4.81
C PHE A 121 -3.26 8.64 -5.86
N ILE A 122 -3.53 9.10 -7.07
CA ILE A 122 -2.59 9.15 -8.19
C ILE A 122 -2.22 10.60 -8.48
N PRO A 123 -0.96 10.89 -8.83
CA PRO A 123 -0.56 12.24 -9.23
C PRO A 123 -1.30 12.66 -10.50
N GLN A 124 -1.87 13.86 -10.50
CA GLN A 124 -2.56 14.44 -11.65
C GLN A 124 -2.20 15.91 -11.80
N GLY A 125 -1.44 16.26 -12.83
CA GLY A 125 -0.91 17.61 -12.99
C GLY A 125 -0.05 18.03 -11.79
N MET A 126 -0.40 19.12 -11.13
CA MET A 126 0.26 19.60 -9.91
C MET A 126 -0.44 19.13 -8.62
N GLY A 127 -1.40 18.25 -8.72
CA GLY A 127 -2.20 17.77 -7.58
C GLY A 127 -2.36 16.25 -7.57
N TRP A 128 -3.43 15.83 -6.93
CA TRP A 128 -3.79 14.41 -6.75
C TRP A 128 -5.22 14.16 -7.20
N ALA A 129 -5.46 13.00 -7.78
CA ALA A 129 -6.79 12.50 -8.06
C ALA A 129 -7.03 11.21 -7.26
N MET A 130 -8.23 11.06 -6.71
CA MET A 130 -8.65 9.82 -6.10
C MET A 130 -8.99 8.81 -7.20
N GLN A 131 -8.42 7.60 -7.10
CA GLN A 131 -8.74 6.48 -7.97
C GLN A 131 -9.70 5.53 -7.26
N ARG A 132 -10.80 5.17 -7.93
CA ARG A 132 -11.64 4.06 -7.46
C ARG A 132 -10.90 2.75 -7.62
N ALA A 133 -10.57 2.14 -6.51
CA ALA A 133 -9.99 0.82 -6.44
C ALA A 133 -10.32 0.23 -5.07
N ASP A 134 -10.46 -1.07 -5.01
CA ASP A 134 -10.37 -1.77 -3.74
C ASP A 134 -8.89 -1.71 -3.31
N VAL A 135 -8.67 -1.16 -2.14
CA VAL A 135 -7.34 -1.00 -1.56
C VAL A 135 -7.29 -1.81 -0.29
N ASP A 136 -6.37 -2.75 -0.25
CA ASP A 136 -6.15 -3.60 0.91
C ASP A 136 -5.68 -2.76 2.12
N ALA A 137 -5.92 -3.28 3.31
CA ALA A 137 -5.36 -2.68 4.51
C ALA A 137 -3.83 -2.78 4.48
N PRO A 138 -3.11 -1.74 4.94
CA PRO A 138 -1.67 -1.78 4.96
C PRO A 138 -1.18 -2.85 5.95
N VAL A 139 -0.09 -3.52 5.57
CA VAL A 139 0.55 -4.54 6.39
C VAL A 139 1.63 -3.88 7.26
N PRO A 140 1.60 -4.05 8.58
CA PRO A 140 2.64 -3.50 9.45
C PRO A 140 4.00 -4.14 9.16
N PRO A 141 5.12 -3.39 9.23
CA PRO A 141 6.47 -3.94 9.08
C PRO A 141 6.75 -5.02 10.14
N ARG A 142 7.38 -6.12 9.74
CA ARG A 142 7.68 -7.26 10.65
C ARG A 142 8.47 -6.82 11.89
N GLU A 143 9.46 -5.95 11.71
CA GLU A 143 10.26 -5.42 12.81
C GLU A 143 9.41 -4.63 13.80
N ARG A 144 8.41 -3.88 13.30
CA ARG A 144 7.50 -3.14 14.16
C ARG A 144 6.57 -4.08 14.94
N VAL A 145 6.01 -5.09 14.27
CA VAL A 145 5.20 -6.13 14.92
C VAL A 145 6.00 -6.84 16.01
N ARG A 146 7.24 -7.23 15.71
CA ARG A 146 8.14 -7.84 16.71
C ARG A 146 8.36 -6.92 17.91
N ALA A 147 8.61 -5.63 17.68
CA ALA A 147 8.80 -4.66 18.76
C ALA A 147 7.54 -4.50 19.63
N LEU A 148 6.35 -4.48 19.01
CA LEU A 148 5.08 -4.39 19.72
C LEU A 148 4.78 -5.64 20.54
N LEU A 149 5.03 -6.83 19.99
CA LEU A 149 4.90 -8.11 20.73
C LEU A 149 5.90 -8.18 21.89
N ASN A 150 7.15 -7.81 21.68
CA ASN A 150 8.15 -7.78 22.75
C ASN A 150 7.71 -6.84 23.88
N ALA A 151 7.20 -5.66 23.58
CA ALA A 151 6.67 -4.77 24.58
C ALA A 151 5.44 -5.33 25.36
N GLN A 152 4.62 -6.17 24.71
CA GLN A 152 3.54 -6.89 25.42
C GLN A 152 4.12 -7.98 26.34
N LEU A 153 5.10 -8.75 25.86
CA LEU A 153 5.76 -9.79 26.67
C LEU A 153 6.51 -9.20 27.86
N ASP A 154 7.14 -8.04 27.70
CA ASP A 154 7.79 -7.32 28.81
C ASP A 154 6.78 -6.90 29.89
N ARG A 155 5.64 -6.36 29.50
CA ARG A 155 4.54 -6.04 30.45
C ARG A 155 4.04 -7.28 31.15
N ARG A 156 3.88 -8.39 30.44
CA ARG A 156 3.47 -9.67 31.01
C ARG A 156 4.53 -10.20 31.98
N ALA A 157 5.81 -10.16 31.61
CA ALA A 157 6.92 -10.58 32.47
C ALA A 157 6.97 -9.80 33.78
N ALA A 158 6.66 -8.49 33.71
CA ALA A 158 6.62 -7.64 34.91
C ALA A 158 5.50 -8.02 35.90
N SER A 159 4.43 -8.67 35.44
CA SER A 159 3.32 -9.14 36.29
C SER A 159 3.48 -10.57 36.82
N ILE A 160 4.55 -11.27 36.44
CA ILE A 160 4.82 -12.64 36.88
C ILE A 160 5.72 -12.61 38.13
N ASP A 161 5.28 -13.20 39.23
CA ASP A 161 6.06 -13.27 40.48
C ASP A 161 7.16 -14.33 40.42
N ASP A 162 6.93 -15.45 39.68
CA ASP A 162 7.88 -16.54 39.55
C ASP A 162 9.07 -16.19 38.67
N ALA A 163 10.28 -16.28 39.26
CA ALA A 163 11.52 -15.90 38.58
C ALA A 163 11.87 -16.84 37.43
N ALA A 164 11.58 -18.16 37.56
CA ALA A 164 11.89 -19.14 36.52
C ALA A 164 11.00 -18.89 35.27
N THR A 165 9.70 -18.70 35.46
CA THR A 165 8.75 -18.39 34.40
C THR A 165 9.10 -17.07 33.69
N ARG A 166 9.56 -16.06 34.43
CA ARG A 166 10.05 -14.80 33.82
C ARG A 166 11.26 -15.03 32.93
N GLU A 167 12.19 -15.86 33.35
CA GLU A 167 13.41 -16.14 32.56
C GLU A 167 13.08 -16.96 31.31
N GLU A 168 12.18 -17.93 31.40
CA GLU A 168 11.68 -18.67 30.22
C GLU A 168 11.02 -17.73 29.21
N LEU A 169 10.19 -16.77 29.66
CA LEU A 169 9.56 -15.80 28.80
C LEU A 169 10.58 -14.89 28.10
N ARG A 170 11.63 -14.45 28.81
CA ARG A 170 12.70 -13.66 28.22
C ARG A 170 13.52 -14.47 27.20
N ALA A 171 13.82 -15.74 27.51
CA ALA A 171 14.48 -16.62 26.56
C ALA A 171 13.66 -16.87 25.30
N PHE A 172 12.33 -17.02 25.42
CA PHE A 172 11.41 -17.07 24.27
C PHE A 172 11.47 -15.78 23.46
N GLN A 173 11.38 -14.63 24.12
CA GLN A 173 11.41 -13.30 23.50
C GLN A 173 12.65 -13.06 22.63
N GLN A 174 13.81 -13.56 23.06
CA GLN A 174 15.06 -13.46 22.29
C GLN A 174 15.01 -14.24 20.97
N ARG A 175 14.32 -15.38 20.96
CA ARG A 175 14.17 -16.26 19.79
C ARG A 175 12.96 -15.94 18.91
N LEU A 176 12.05 -15.10 19.40
CA LEU A 176 10.81 -14.75 18.72
C LEU A 176 11.06 -14.13 17.34
N GLN A 177 10.49 -14.72 16.33
CA GLN A 177 10.50 -14.24 14.95
C GLN A 177 9.08 -14.04 14.44
N ILE A 178 8.86 -13.03 13.61
CA ILE A 178 7.62 -12.84 12.86
C ILE A 178 7.76 -13.55 11.52
N LEU A 179 7.04 -14.65 11.37
CA LEU A 179 7.14 -15.53 10.20
C LEU A 179 6.23 -15.04 9.06
N ALA A 180 4.97 -14.69 9.40
CA ALA A 180 4.01 -14.15 8.44
C ALA A 180 3.10 -13.09 9.09
N ILE A 181 2.60 -12.16 8.28
CA ILE A 181 1.53 -11.23 8.61
C ILE A 181 0.60 -11.24 7.40
N GLU A 182 -0.62 -11.73 7.60
CA GLU A 182 -1.56 -12.03 6.54
C GLU A 182 -2.97 -11.58 6.90
N ASN A 183 -3.88 -11.59 5.93
CA ASN A 183 -5.30 -11.31 6.14
C ASN A 183 -5.56 -10.00 6.89
N CYS A 184 -4.80 -8.93 6.56
CA CYS A 184 -5.00 -7.64 7.17
C CYS A 184 -6.29 -7.00 6.67
N GLU A 185 -7.17 -6.61 7.59
CA GLU A 185 -8.45 -5.99 7.31
C GLU A 185 -8.61 -4.68 8.06
N LEU A 186 -9.07 -3.64 7.37
CA LEU A 186 -9.46 -2.38 8.01
C LEU A 186 -10.86 -2.53 8.62
N ARG A 187 -10.95 -2.35 9.93
CA ARG A 187 -12.23 -2.27 10.64
C ARG A 187 -12.74 -0.84 10.60
N SER A 188 -13.95 -0.65 10.09
CA SER A 188 -14.61 0.65 10.05
C SER A 188 -15.25 0.93 11.41
N THR A 189 -14.43 1.32 12.37
CA THR A 189 -14.85 1.73 13.73
C THR A 189 -14.67 3.25 13.89
N GLN A 190 -14.99 3.79 15.06
CA GLN A 190 -14.71 5.19 15.39
C GLN A 190 -13.21 5.51 15.42
N VAL A 191 -12.39 4.49 15.68
CA VAL A 191 -10.92 4.55 15.60
C VAL A 191 -10.50 3.58 14.50
N PRO A 192 -9.64 3.97 13.56
CA PRO A 192 -9.20 3.08 12.48
C PRO A 192 -8.31 1.97 13.05
N GLU A 193 -8.81 0.76 13.01
CA GLU A 193 -8.11 -0.43 13.47
C GLU A 193 -7.86 -1.37 12.31
N ILE A 194 -6.66 -1.93 12.26
CA ILE A 194 -6.26 -2.91 11.27
C ILE A 194 -6.00 -4.22 11.99
N ARG A 195 -6.76 -5.24 11.62
CA ARG A 195 -6.67 -6.57 12.19
C ARG A 195 -5.93 -7.47 11.21
N CYS A 196 -4.90 -8.15 11.69
CA CYS A 196 -4.08 -9.06 10.89
C CYS A 196 -3.93 -10.40 11.62
N ASP A 197 -3.77 -11.48 10.86
CA ASP A 197 -3.29 -12.76 11.34
C ASP A 197 -1.75 -12.71 11.38
N VAL A 198 -1.19 -12.88 12.56
CA VAL A 198 0.26 -12.84 12.78
C VAL A 198 0.75 -14.23 13.16
N THR A 199 1.60 -14.82 12.34
CA THR A 199 2.31 -16.05 12.68
C THR A 199 3.67 -15.68 13.25
N ALA A 200 3.89 -16.07 14.51
CA ALA A 200 5.11 -15.82 15.24
C ALA A 200 5.58 -17.08 15.95
N GLY A 201 6.85 -17.14 16.29
CA GLY A 201 7.43 -18.28 17.01
C GLY A 201 8.92 -18.38 16.84
N ASP A 202 9.47 -19.57 17.15
CA ASP A 202 10.84 -19.94 16.92
C ASP A 202 10.93 -21.24 16.08
N ASP A 203 12.09 -21.84 16.02
CA ASP A 203 12.31 -23.10 15.27
C ASP A 203 11.57 -24.31 15.85
N SER A 204 11.16 -24.24 17.13
CA SER A 204 10.53 -25.35 17.86
C SER A 204 9.01 -25.19 17.99
N GLU A 205 8.52 -23.94 18.06
CA GLU A 205 7.11 -23.66 18.30
C GLU A 205 6.67 -22.47 17.48
N ARG A 206 5.52 -22.60 16.78
CA ARG A 206 4.90 -21.57 15.95
C ARG A 206 3.44 -21.48 16.28
N GLY A 207 2.95 -20.24 16.37
CA GLY A 207 1.52 -19.97 16.57
C GLY A 207 1.06 -18.85 15.65
N THR A 208 -0.21 -18.93 15.23
CA THR A 208 -0.89 -17.84 14.55
C THR A 208 -1.92 -17.25 15.48
N ASP A 209 -1.89 -15.95 15.66
CA ASP A 209 -2.84 -15.22 16.50
C ASP A 209 -3.31 -13.96 15.76
N GLN A 210 -4.53 -13.54 16.07
CA GLN A 210 -5.12 -12.35 15.51
C GLN A 210 -4.74 -11.13 16.34
N GLN A 211 -4.01 -10.21 15.71
CA GLN A 211 -3.54 -8.99 16.34
C GLN A 211 -4.23 -7.77 15.73
N THR A 212 -4.57 -6.79 16.57
CA THR A 212 -5.20 -5.55 16.13
C THR A 212 -4.26 -4.38 16.38
N TYR A 213 -4.06 -3.59 15.34
CA TYR A 213 -3.16 -2.45 15.30
C TYR A 213 -3.93 -1.17 15.04
N ALA A 214 -3.39 -0.06 15.51
CA ALA A 214 -3.85 1.29 15.23
C ALA A 214 -2.67 2.19 14.90
N PHE A 215 -2.93 3.43 14.55
CA PHE A 215 -1.90 4.46 14.38
C PHE A 215 -1.96 5.45 15.53
N ASP A 216 -0.79 5.86 16.02
CA ASP A 216 -0.68 6.97 16.95
C ASP A 216 -0.81 8.34 16.23
N ALA A 217 -0.75 9.43 16.99
CA ALA A 217 -0.85 10.79 16.45
C ALA A 217 0.28 11.16 15.47
N GLN A 218 1.37 10.41 15.45
CA GLN A 218 2.50 10.54 14.53
C GLN A 218 2.40 9.60 13.32
N GLY A 219 1.29 8.85 13.20
CA GLY A 219 1.07 7.87 12.13
C GLY A 219 1.91 6.60 12.29
N GLN A 220 2.44 6.32 13.49
CA GLN A 220 3.21 5.13 13.75
C GLN A 220 2.32 3.99 14.23
N TRP A 221 2.65 2.77 13.81
CA TRP A 221 1.95 1.58 14.24
C TRP A 221 2.04 1.36 15.76
N GLN A 222 0.92 1.09 16.37
CA GLN A 222 0.81 0.70 17.79
C GLN A 222 -0.22 -0.43 17.93
N ASN A 223 -0.18 -1.14 19.06
CA ASN A 223 -1.27 -2.05 19.40
C ASN A 223 -2.55 -1.25 19.63
N ALA A 224 -3.67 -1.72 19.09
CA ALA A 224 -4.96 -1.16 19.44
C ALA A 224 -5.23 -1.34 20.94
N ALA A 225 -5.98 -0.42 21.51
CA ALA A 225 -6.43 -0.58 22.89
C ALA A 225 -7.29 -1.85 23.00
N PRO A 226 -7.19 -2.61 24.12
CA PRO A 226 -8.09 -3.73 24.37
C PRO A 226 -9.55 -3.31 24.24
N GLU A 227 -10.39 -4.18 23.69
CA GLU A 227 -11.84 -3.91 23.56
C GLU A 227 -12.56 -3.87 24.92
N ASP A 228 -11.86 -4.10 26.02
CA ASP A 228 -12.36 -4.16 27.38
C ASP A 228 -12.83 -2.79 27.88
N GLY A 229 -14.01 -2.39 27.51
CA GLY A 229 -14.63 -1.17 28.03
C GLY A 229 -15.50 -0.35 27.08
N ARG A 230 -15.91 -0.90 25.94
CA ARG A 230 -16.91 -0.24 25.08
C ARG A 230 -18.25 -0.91 25.08
#